data_ce61ec07b2eea14d07a65a3dee89b09b
#
_entry.id   ce61ec07b2eea14d07a65a3dee89b09b
#
_cell.length_a   1.000
_cell.length_b   1.000
_cell.length_c   1.000
_cell.angle_alpha   90.00
_cell.angle_beta   90.00
_cell.angle_gamma   90.00
#
_symmetry.space_group_name_H-M   'P 1'
#
loop_
_entity.id
_entity.type
_entity.pdbx_description
1 polymer ?
#
loop_
_entity_poly.entity_id
_entity_poly.type
_entity_poly.pdbx_seq_one_letter_code
_entity_poly.pdbx_strand_id
1 'polypeptide(L)'
;IYDTATFRHSDSDWDGDICLSTDNKYFIKGAHKEQNIITYEKGIARKEEISQKNFVKKDLMGFGTAVGSLSNTATIIYAMIGIFNKPEQEPQRQELYTRIKLLREYVGQEIDRAKLGIKQQKLPVEWRKHTKVNEDDTDEVKAEKYKHNSMVICKKPYFFRYLYPELNKKFKQFENGYNIVSKDMFGIKFKKLLAKPDKTEAEKMLVRRYQKYSPLIVSNCTMNILCKEFENVDFDIKFGKSNANLLSLYQNEGFEVDTKIIAKFRNAYRKYNNKKTVHVLDDVFENKDEESVKSIYNLVLDTAKQEIQEEIFGFGLKPKEMLFYVGQLAKEYTNFNWSFVWDIMDSIVLEGVEQGKSYAPVRSEDGEKYLGEKFVLKE
;
A
#
# COMPACT_ATOMS: atom_id res chain seq x y z
N ILE A 1 5.62 24.53 -23.93
CA ILE A 1 5.65 25.58 -22.87
C ILE A 1 7.03 25.49 -22.23
N TYR A 2 7.79 26.54 -22.35
CA TYR A 2 9.12 26.63 -21.71
C TYR A 2 8.97 27.49 -20.45
N ASP A 3 8.75 26.80 -19.33
CA ASP A 3 8.67 27.45 -18.03
C ASP A 3 9.54 26.70 -17.03
N THR A 4 10.32 27.43 -16.25
CA THR A 4 11.13 26.88 -15.15
C THR A 4 10.28 26.27 -14.04
N ALA A 5 8.97 26.56 -13.99
CA ALA A 5 8.03 25.95 -13.06
C ALA A 5 7.90 24.45 -13.27
N THR A 6 8.00 23.93 -14.51
CA THR A 6 7.96 22.50 -14.81
C THR A 6 9.02 21.72 -14.04
N PHE A 7 10.23 22.23 -13.97
CA PHE A 7 11.31 21.62 -13.19
C PHE A 7 11.03 21.57 -11.69
N ARG A 8 10.36 22.62 -11.16
CA ARG A 8 9.95 22.67 -9.75
C ARG A 8 8.83 21.70 -9.43
N HIS A 9 8.01 21.35 -10.42
CA HIS A 9 6.94 20.36 -10.34
C HIS A 9 7.42 18.93 -10.69
N SER A 10 8.67 18.60 -10.42
CA SER A 10 9.21 17.26 -10.65
C SER A 10 9.18 16.83 -12.12
N ASP A 11 9.54 17.74 -13.03
CA ASP A 11 9.58 17.51 -14.48
C ASP A 11 8.18 17.27 -15.10
N SER A 12 7.16 17.95 -14.57
CA SER A 12 5.80 17.96 -15.13
C SER A 12 5.81 18.42 -16.58
N ASP A 13 5.14 17.72 -17.46
CA ASP A 13 5.04 18.06 -18.89
C ASP A 13 3.68 18.63 -19.30
N TRP A 14 2.78 18.81 -18.33
CA TRP A 14 1.45 19.39 -18.47
C TRP A 14 0.51 18.62 -19.40
N ASP A 15 0.74 17.33 -19.56
CA ASP A 15 -0.06 16.45 -20.41
C ASP A 15 -1.22 15.75 -19.66
N GLY A 16 -1.57 16.23 -18.50
CA GLY A 16 -2.61 15.67 -17.63
C GLY A 16 -2.15 15.46 -16.19
N ASP A 17 -1.02 16.07 -15.81
CA ASP A 17 -0.53 16.04 -14.43
C ASP A 17 -1.55 16.57 -13.44
N ILE A 18 -1.72 15.87 -12.34
CA ILE A 18 -2.62 16.28 -11.25
C ILE A 18 -1.81 17.01 -10.18
N CYS A 19 -2.20 18.26 -9.91
CA CYS A 19 -1.58 19.07 -8.87
C CYS A 19 -2.51 19.22 -7.68
N LEU A 20 -1.96 19.04 -6.47
CA LEU A 20 -2.63 19.38 -5.23
C LEU A 20 -2.27 20.82 -4.84
N SER A 21 -3.27 21.70 -4.74
CA SER A 21 -3.11 23.04 -4.16
C SER A 21 -3.68 23.06 -2.74
N THR A 22 -2.98 23.70 -1.82
CA THR A 22 -3.44 23.83 -0.43
C THR A 22 -3.04 25.17 0.17
N ASP A 23 -3.93 25.73 0.97
CA ASP A 23 -3.69 26.89 1.83
C ASP A 23 -3.40 26.50 3.29
N ASN A 24 -3.30 25.19 3.57
CA ASN A 24 -3.03 24.70 4.90
C ASN A 24 -1.66 25.19 5.39
N LYS A 25 -1.69 26.03 6.45
CA LYS A 25 -0.50 26.68 7.02
C LYS A 25 0.62 25.71 7.43
N TYR A 26 0.29 24.48 7.80
CA TYR A 26 1.28 23.48 8.20
C TYR A 26 2.01 22.90 7.00
N PHE A 27 1.31 22.63 5.90
CA PHE A 27 1.92 22.22 4.64
C PHE A 27 2.82 23.33 4.07
N ILE A 28 2.31 24.58 4.04
CA ILE A 28 3.08 25.73 3.54
C ILE A 28 4.34 25.96 4.39
N LYS A 29 4.23 25.84 5.73
CA LYS A 29 5.36 25.99 6.64
C LYS A 29 6.37 24.84 6.50
N GLY A 30 5.91 23.63 6.20
CA GLY A 30 6.76 22.45 5.99
C GLY A 30 7.40 22.38 4.60
N ALA A 31 6.93 23.16 3.64
CA ALA A 31 7.49 23.18 2.30
C ALA A 31 8.88 23.86 2.28
N HIS A 32 9.86 23.18 1.71
CA HIS A 32 11.18 23.76 1.49
C HIS A 32 11.12 24.72 0.31
N LYS A 33 11.43 25.99 0.53
CA LYS A 33 11.40 27.03 -0.51
C LYS A 33 12.51 26.86 -1.55
N GLU A 34 13.62 26.28 -1.14
CA GLU A 34 14.80 26.01 -1.99
C GLU A 34 14.92 24.51 -2.20
N GLN A 35 14.09 23.96 -3.07
CA GLN A 35 14.22 22.55 -3.44
C GLN A 35 15.27 22.41 -4.54
N ASN A 36 16.22 21.51 -4.32
CA ASN A 36 17.08 21.06 -5.39
C ASN A 36 16.23 20.33 -6.43
N ILE A 37 16.30 20.80 -7.66
CA ILE A 37 15.67 20.14 -8.80
C ILE A 37 16.34 18.78 -8.97
N ILE A 38 15.53 17.72 -9.00
CA ILE A 38 16.06 16.40 -9.29
C ILE A 38 16.11 16.26 -10.80
N THR A 39 17.31 16.33 -11.33
CA THR A 39 17.57 15.96 -12.72
C THR A 39 18.09 14.53 -12.77
N TYR A 40 17.58 13.72 -13.66
CA TYR A 40 18.11 12.40 -13.96
C TYR A 40 18.33 12.28 -15.48
N GLU A 41 19.30 11.47 -15.87
CA GLU A 41 19.54 11.21 -17.28
C GLU A 41 18.33 10.46 -17.88
N LYS A 42 17.62 11.13 -18.75
CA LYS A 42 16.55 10.49 -19.54
C LYS A 42 17.23 9.56 -20.55
N GLY A 43 16.80 8.29 -20.57
CA GLY A 43 17.27 7.36 -21.58
C GLY A 43 16.89 7.84 -22.99
N ILE A 44 17.71 7.47 -23.98
CA ILE A 44 17.41 7.79 -25.38
C ILE A 44 16.26 6.87 -25.83
N ALA A 45 15.14 7.47 -26.25
CA ALA A 45 14.01 6.74 -26.79
C ALA A 45 14.41 5.99 -28.08
N ARG A 46 14.13 4.70 -28.13
CA ARG A 46 14.31 3.91 -29.34
C ARG A 46 13.12 4.13 -30.26
N LYS A 47 13.40 4.47 -31.53
CA LYS A 47 12.37 4.51 -32.56
C LYS A 47 11.97 3.07 -32.92
N GLU A 48 10.68 2.79 -32.85
CA GLU A 48 10.10 1.50 -33.25
C GLU A 48 9.01 1.76 -34.30
N GLU A 49 8.77 0.78 -35.17
CA GLU A 49 7.70 0.85 -36.14
C GLU A 49 6.33 0.88 -35.45
N ILE A 50 5.42 1.71 -35.98
CA ILE A 50 4.04 1.77 -35.49
C ILE A 50 3.32 0.51 -36.00
N SER A 51 3.12 -0.45 -35.11
CA SER A 51 2.41 -1.71 -35.38
C SER A 51 1.62 -2.15 -34.15
N GLN A 52 0.56 -2.91 -34.37
CA GLN A 52 -0.25 -3.45 -33.27
C GLN A 52 0.62 -4.26 -32.28
N LYS A 53 1.56 -5.05 -32.80
CA LYS A 53 2.51 -5.83 -31.99
C LYS A 53 3.34 -4.93 -31.07
N ASN A 54 3.86 -3.82 -31.59
CA ASN A 54 4.68 -2.89 -30.79
C ASN A 54 3.85 -2.09 -29.81
N PHE A 55 2.58 -1.77 -30.12
CA PHE A 55 1.66 -1.19 -29.13
C PHE A 55 1.42 -2.13 -27.95
N VAL A 56 1.01 -3.38 -28.23
CA VAL A 56 0.79 -4.39 -27.17
C VAL A 56 2.05 -4.61 -26.34
N LYS A 57 3.23 -4.67 -26.98
CA LYS A 57 4.50 -4.78 -26.27
C LYS A 57 4.75 -3.61 -25.32
N LYS A 58 4.44 -2.38 -25.75
CA LYS A 58 4.60 -1.18 -24.91
C LYS A 58 3.60 -1.15 -23.75
N ASP A 59 2.36 -1.53 -24.01
CA ASP A 59 1.35 -1.63 -22.95
C ASP A 59 1.78 -2.66 -21.89
N LEU A 60 2.25 -3.83 -22.32
CA LEU A 60 2.76 -4.86 -21.40
C LEU A 60 3.98 -4.39 -20.58
N MET A 61 4.84 -3.55 -21.15
CA MET A 61 5.93 -2.93 -20.39
C MET A 61 5.45 -1.98 -19.30
N GLY A 62 4.26 -1.41 -19.44
CA GLY A 62 3.61 -0.56 -18.42
C GLY A 62 3.08 -1.35 -17.23
N PHE A 63 2.80 -2.65 -17.39
CA PHE A 63 2.31 -3.49 -16.29
C PHE A 63 3.46 -3.97 -15.39
N GLY A 64 3.18 -4.07 -14.09
CA GLY A 64 4.11 -4.62 -13.11
C GLY A 64 5.32 -3.72 -12.87
N THR A 65 5.14 -2.41 -12.91
CA THR A 65 6.22 -1.44 -12.64
C THR A 65 6.80 -1.59 -11.24
N ALA A 66 8.11 -1.35 -11.12
CA ALA A 66 8.80 -1.38 -9.83
C ALA A 66 8.59 -0.10 -8.99
N VAL A 67 7.83 0.88 -9.48
CA VAL A 67 7.61 2.18 -8.81
C VAL A 67 7.22 2.02 -7.34
N GLY A 68 6.23 1.17 -7.04
CA GLY A 68 5.79 0.93 -5.67
C GLY A 68 6.89 0.32 -4.78
N SER A 69 7.67 -0.63 -5.29
CA SER A 69 8.76 -1.26 -4.52
C SER A 69 9.93 -0.32 -4.30
N LEU A 70 10.26 0.52 -5.27
CA LEU A 70 11.31 1.54 -5.17
C LEU A 70 10.90 2.63 -4.18
N SER A 71 9.68 3.15 -4.28
CA SER A 71 9.13 4.15 -3.36
C SER A 71 9.03 3.63 -1.92
N ASN A 72 8.58 2.39 -1.73
CA ASN A 72 8.59 1.75 -0.41
C ASN A 72 10.01 1.59 0.13
N THR A 73 11.00 1.28 -0.72
CA THR A 73 12.40 1.18 -0.31
C THR A 73 12.94 2.54 0.13
N ALA A 74 12.63 3.62 -0.60
CA ALA A 74 13.00 4.98 -0.20
C ALA A 74 12.39 5.33 1.18
N THR A 75 11.13 5.00 1.38
CA THR A 75 10.43 5.21 2.66
C THR A 75 11.10 4.45 3.82
N ILE A 76 11.56 3.21 3.58
CA ILE A 76 12.32 2.45 4.58
C ILE A 76 13.65 3.16 4.90
N ILE A 77 14.36 3.64 3.89
CA ILE A 77 15.64 4.34 4.07
C ILE A 77 15.43 5.64 4.85
N TYR A 78 14.37 6.41 4.60
CA TYR A 78 14.03 7.58 5.41
C TYR A 78 13.84 7.24 6.89
N ALA A 79 13.18 6.12 7.18
CA ALA A 79 13.04 5.67 8.56
C ALA A 79 14.39 5.22 9.16
N MET A 80 15.28 4.64 8.35
CA MET A 80 16.63 4.26 8.78
C MET A 80 17.48 5.49 9.12
N ILE A 81 17.41 6.58 8.34
CA ILE A 81 18.12 7.83 8.61
C ILE A 81 17.81 8.33 10.03
N GLY A 82 16.57 8.19 10.48
CA GLY A 82 16.16 8.56 11.83
C GLY A 82 16.78 7.74 12.97
N ILE A 83 17.51 6.65 12.66
CA ILE A 83 18.28 5.88 13.65
C ILE A 83 19.66 6.54 13.90
N PHE A 84 20.24 7.08 12.85
CA PHE A 84 21.59 7.67 12.87
C PHE A 84 21.51 9.15 13.27
N ASN A 85 21.37 9.43 14.55
CA ASN A 85 21.13 10.78 15.08
C ASN A 85 22.35 11.40 15.80
N LYS A 86 23.48 10.70 15.83
CA LYS A 86 24.69 11.16 16.46
C LYS A 86 25.67 11.74 15.43
N PRO A 87 26.53 12.72 15.80
CA PRO A 87 27.48 13.34 14.88
C PRO A 87 28.43 12.32 14.20
N GLU A 88 28.90 11.33 14.94
CA GLU A 88 29.79 10.29 14.40
C GLU A 88 29.12 9.37 13.36
N GLN A 89 27.81 9.43 13.25
CA GLN A 89 27.00 8.64 12.32
C GLN A 89 26.62 9.42 11.05
N GLU A 90 27.11 10.64 10.90
CA GLU A 90 26.85 11.46 9.71
C GLU A 90 27.25 10.78 8.39
N PRO A 91 28.37 10.03 8.29
CA PRO A 91 28.68 9.29 7.07
C PRO A 91 27.62 8.26 6.65
N GLN A 92 26.98 7.58 7.60
CA GLN A 92 25.88 6.66 7.29
C GLN A 92 24.63 7.42 6.81
N ARG A 93 24.35 8.57 7.41
CA ARG A 93 23.22 9.41 6.98
C ARG A 93 23.40 9.90 5.56
N GLN A 94 24.59 10.38 5.21
CA GLN A 94 24.90 10.88 3.87
C GLN A 94 24.81 9.76 2.82
N GLU A 95 25.34 8.59 3.14
CA GLU A 95 25.20 7.41 2.28
C GLU A 95 23.72 7.06 2.04
N LEU A 96 22.88 7.05 3.09
CA LEU A 96 21.46 6.77 2.96
C LEU A 96 20.72 7.85 2.15
N TYR A 97 21.08 9.12 2.28
CA TYR A 97 20.55 10.19 1.41
C TYR A 97 20.95 9.98 -0.05
N THR A 98 22.16 9.55 -0.32
CA THR A 98 22.61 9.20 -1.67
C THR A 98 21.78 8.05 -2.26
N ARG A 99 21.49 7.01 -1.46
CA ARG A 99 20.60 5.92 -1.87
C ARG A 99 19.18 6.40 -2.19
N ILE A 100 18.65 7.36 -1.43
CA ILE A 100 17.33 7.96 -1.71
C ILE A 100 17.36 8.71 -3.05
N LYS A 101 18.42 9.49 -3.33
CA LYS A 101 18.56 10.18 -4.62
C LYS A 101 18.53 9.19 -5.77
N LEU A 102 19.31 8.11 -5.68
CA LEU A 102 19.34 7.05 -6.69
C LEU A 102 17.97 6.35 -6.84
N LEU A 103 17.27 6.10 -5.74
CA LEU A 103 15.91 5.53 -5.80
C LEU A 103 14.92 6.45 -6.51
N ARG A 104 15.02 7.75 -6.30
CA ARG A 104 14.16 8.72 -7.00
C ARG A 104 14.45 8.75 -8.49
N GLU A 105 15.72 8.69 -8.88
CA GLU A 105 16.12 8.53 -10.27
C GLU A 105 15.51 7.24 -10.86
N TYR A 106 15.64 6.11 -10.17
CA TYR A 106 15.08 4.85 -10.63
C TYR A 106 13.54 4.89 -10.74
N VAL A 107 12.86 5.60 -9.84
CA VAL A 107 11.40 5.80 -9.95
C VAL A 107 11.06 6.58 -11.21
N GLY A 108 11.76 7.68 -11.50
CA GLY A 108 11.57 8.44 -12.74
C GLY A 108 11.81 7.60 -13.99
N GLN A 109 12.92 6.88 -14.04
CA GLN A 109 13.23 5.96 -15.13
C GLN A 109 12.19 4.85 -15.29
N GLU A 110 11.63 4.35 -14.19
CA GLU A 110 10.62 3.30 -14.21
C GLU A 110 9.26 3.81 -14.72
N ILE A 111 8.91 5.06 -14.40
CA ILE A 111 7.72 5.74 -14.95
C ILE A 111 7.85 5.89 -16.46
N ASP A 112 9.02 6.30 -16.94
CA ASP A 112 9.30 6.50 -18.36
C ASP A 112 9.66 5.21 -19.11
N ARG A 113 9.77 4.08 -18.42
CA ARG A 113 10.25 2.82 -18.99
C ARG A 113 9.50 2.39 -20.24
N ALA A 114 8.18 2.46 -20.23
CA ALA A 114 7.35 2.11 -21.36
C ALA A 114 7.55 3.07 -22.55
N LYS A 115 7.69 4.38 -22.27
CA LYS A 115 7.93 5.42 -23.29
C LYS A 115 9.31 5.25 -23.93
N LEU A 116 10.34 5.04 -23.13
CA LEU A 116 11.75 5.07 -23.55
C LEU A 116 12.29 3.68 -23.96
N GLY A 117 11.59 2.59 -23.62
CA GLY A 117 12.06 1.23 -23.89
C GLY A 117 13.31 0.84 -23.11
N ILE A 118 13.56 1.46 -21.96
CA ILE A 118 14.71 1.16 -21.09
C ILE A 118 14.46 -0.09 -20.25
N LYS A 119 15.54 -0.74 -19.81
CA LYS A 119 15.44 -1.89 -18.92
C LYS A 119 15.07 -1.44 -17.49
N GLN A 120 14.28 -2.28 -16.82
CA GLN A 120 13.96 -2.07 -15.41
C GLN A 120 15.24 -1.99 -14.56
N GLN A 121 15.31 -0.96 -13.71
CA GLN A 121 16.41 -0.78 -12.78
C GLN A 121 16.29 -1.76 -11.61
N LYS A 122 17.41 -2.36 -11.23
CA LYS A 122 17.49 -3.28 -10.10
C LYS A 122 18.24 -2.61 -8.96
N LEU A 123 17.71 -2.78 -7.75
CA LEU A 123 18.40 -2.32 -6.55
C LEU A 123 19.71 -3.09 -6.36
N PRO A 124 20.79 -2.41 -5.94
CA PRO A 124 22.04 -3.05 -5.57
C PRO A 124 21.80 -4.15 -4.52
N VAL A 125 22.33 -5.33 -4.78
CA VAL A 125 22.11 -6.51 -3.92
C VAL A 125 22.69 -6.29 -2.52
N GLU A 126 23.79 -5.60 -2.44
CA GLU A 126 24.51 -5.23 -1.21
C GLU A 126 23.64 -4.39 -0.24
N TRP A 127 22.64 -3.67 -0.73
CA TRP A 127 21.73 -2.93 0.16
C TRP A 127 20.85 -3.83 1.03
N ARG A 128 20.69 -5.08 0.63
CA ARG A 128 19.84 -6.07 1.33
C ARG A 128 20.61 -7.23 1.94
N LYS A 129 21.94 -7.28 1.73
CA LYS A 129 22.78 -8.40 2.15
C LYS A 129 23.79 -7.97 3.20
N HIS A 130 23.75 -8.63 4.36
CA HIS A 130 24.78 -8.46 5.37
C HIS A 130 26.11 -9.08 4.92
N THR A 131 27.20 -8.40 5.22
CA THR A 131 28.55 -8.93 5.03
C THR A 131 29.01 -9.60 6.29
N LYS A 132 29.57 -10.82 6.18
CA LYS A 132 30.10 -11.57 7.30
C LYS A 132 31.37 -10.87 7.82
N VAL A 133 31.39 -10.57 9.12
CA VAL A 133 32.58 -10.11 9.82
C VAL A 133 33.32 -11.35 10.31
N ASN A 134 34.59 -11.52 9.89
CA ASN A 134 35.43 -12.63 10.30
C ASN A 134 36.35 -12.19 11.46
N GLU A 135 36.84 -13.16 12.21
CA GLU A 135 37.76 -12.89 13.33
C GLU A 135 39.12 -12.34 12.82
N ASP A 136 39.55 -12.82 11.67
CA ASP A 136 40.83 -12.44 11.02
C ASP A 136 40.77 -11.10 10.27
N ASP A 137 39.60 -10.44 10.18
CA ASP A 137 39.50 -9.12 9.58
C ASP A 137 40.29 -8.11 10.43
N THR A 138 40.97 -7.15 9.77
CA THR A 138 41.58 -6.03 10.49
C THR A 138 40.50 -5.13 11.13
N ASP A 139 40.86 -4.30 12.09
CA ASP A 139 39.90 -3.45 12.78
C ASP A 139 39.21 -2.45 11.82
N GLU A 140 39.94 -1.95 10.82
CA GLU A 140 39.39 -1.08 9.77
C GLU A 140 38.35 -1.83 8.93
N VAL A 141 38.67 -3.08 8.50
CA VAL A 141 37.75 -3.91 7.71
C VAL A 141 36.51 -4.30 8.53
N LYS A 142 36.69 -4.62 9.82
CA LYS A 142 35.58 -4.86 10.75
C LYS A 142 34.69 -3.61 10.85
N ALA A 143 35.29 -2.43 11.03
CA ALA A 143 34.54 -1.17 11.13
C ALA A 143 33.72 -0.88 9.86
N GLU A 144 34.31 -1.06 8.67
CA GLU A 144 33.58 -0.91 7.39
C GLU A 144 32.43 -1.92 7.25
N LYS A 145 32.67 -3.19 7.58
CA LYS A 145 31.61 -4.22 7.55
C LYS A 145 30.48 -3.93 8.54
N TYR A 146 30.80 -3.44 9.74
CA TYR A 146 29.79 -3.02 10.72
C TYR A 146 29.01 -1.80 10.23
N LYS A 147 29.71 -0.81 9.64
CA LYS A 147 29.07 0.35 9.02
C LYS A 147 28.11 -0.09 7.92
N HIS A 148 28.56 -0.92 6.98
CA HIS A 148 27.72 -1.49 5.92
C HIS A 148 26.50 -2.23 6.50
N ASN A 149 26.73 -3.16 7.42
CA ASN A 149 25.67 -3.97 8.03
C ASN A 149 24.64 -3.14 8.77
N SER A 150 25.02 -2.00 9.32
CA SER A 150 24.09 -1.09 9.98
C SER A 150 23.10 -0.43 9.02
N MET A 151 23.46 -0.35 7.73
CA MET A 151 22.66 0.27 6.65
C MET A 151 21.94 -0.75 5.75
N VAL A 152 21.96 -2.04 6.12
CA VAL A 152 21.26 -3.09 5.35
C VAL A 152 19.76 -2.98 5.54
N ILE A 153 19.03 -2.99 4.42
CA ILE A 153 17.57 -2.89 4.38
C ILE A 153 16.97 -4.27 4.71
N CYS A 154 16.72 -4.53 5.97
CA CYS A 154 16.16 -5.80 6.45
C CYS A 154 14.86 -5.66 7.28
N LYS A 155 14.49 -4.43 7.63
CA LYS A 155 13.32 -4.14 8.46
C LYS A 155 12.43 -3.11 7.81
N LYS A 156 11.15 -3.10 8.17
CA LYS A 156 10.19 -2.07 7.73
C LYS A 156 10.00 -1.02 8.83
N PRO A 157 9.62 0.23 8.48
CA PRO A 157 9.30 1.28 9.45
C PRO A 157 8.14 0.88 10.38
N TYR A 158 8.10 1.49 11.58
CA TYR A 158 7.07 1.24 12.57
C TYR A 158 5.65 1.45 12.03
N PHE A 159 5.41 2.52 11.29
CA PHE A 159 4.08 2.82 10.75
C PHE A 159 3.59 1.81 9.71
N PHE A 160 4.46 0.97 9.11
CA PHE A 160 4.05 -0.11 8.20
C PHE A 160 3.21 -1.19 8.89
N ARG A 161 3.21 -1.26 10.23
CA ARG A 161 2.31 -2.15 10.98
C ARG A 161 0.83 -1.89 10.68
N TYR A 162 0.48 -0.66 10.35
CA TYR A 162 -0.89 -0.26 10.02
C TYR A 162 -1.29 -0.61 8.59
N LEU A 163 -0.31 -0.83 7.71
CA LEU A 163 -0.51 -1.21 6.32
C LEU A 163 -0.50 -2.73 6.12
N TYR A 164 0.20 -3.46 7.01
CA TYR A 164 0.41 -4.90 6.88
C TYR A 164 -0.01 -5.65 8.14
N PRO A 165 -1.21 -6.29 8.16
CA PRO A 165 -1.75 -6.98 9.35
C PRO A 165 -0.81 -8.03 9.94
N GLU A 166 -0.14 -8.84 9.11
CA GLU A 166 0.81 -9.85 9.57
C GLU A 166 2.04 -9.25 10.26
N LEU A 167 2.50 -8.10 9.77
CA LEU A 167 3.60 -7.38 10.40
C LEU A 167 3.19 -6.83 11.77
N ASN A 168 1.97 -6.32 11.87
CA ASN A 168 1.39 -5.85 13.14
C ASN A 168 1.27 -7.00 14.15
N LYS A 169 0.79 -8.17 13.72
CA LYS A 169 0.68 -9.37 14.57
C LYS A 169 2.04 -9.79 15.11
N LYS A 170 3.06 -9.88 14.25
CA LYS A 170 4.43 -10.19 14.66
C LYS A 170 4.99 -9.16 15.65
N PHE A 171 4.75 -7.89 15.39
CA PHE A 171 5.23 -6.83 16.27
C PHE A 171 4.53 -6.84 17.63
N LYS A 172 3.21 -7.06 17.68
CA LYS A 172 2.47 -7.21 18.95
C LYS A 172 2.96 -8.39 19.78
N GLN A 173 3.25 -9.53 19.13
CA GLN A 173 3.83 -10.70 19.82
C GLN A 173 5.22 -10.37 20.41
N PHE A 174 6.06 -9.68 19.64
CA PHE A 174 7.36 -9.22 20.08
C PHE A 174 7.25 -8.27 21.29
N GLU A 175 6.39 -7.24 21.21
CA GLU A 175 6.16 -6.29 22.32
C GLU A 175 5.63 -7.01 23.59
N ASN A 176 4.72 -7.97 23.40
CA ASN A 176 4.19 -8.73 24.54
C ASN A 176 5.28 -9.55 25.24
N GLY A 177 6.20 -10.18 24.49
CA GLY A 177 7.35 -10.84 25.07
C GLY A 177 8.20 -9.91 25.93
N TYR A 178 8.49 -8.70 25.46
CA TYR A 178 9.22 -7.70 26.26
C TYR A 178 8.41 -7.16 27.45
N ASN A 179 7.08 -7.07 27.34
CA ASN A 179 6.22 -6.72 28.47
C ASN A 179 6.28 -7.77 29.58
N ILE A 180 6.30 -9.09 29.25
CA ILE A 180 6.44 -10.17 30.20
C ILE A 180 7.79 -10.05 30.90
N VAL A 181 8.89 -10.03 30.15
CA VAL A 181 10.25 -9.93 30.70
C VAL A 181 10.44 -8.71 31.58
N SER A 182 9.91 -7.55 31.16
CA SER A 182 10.02 -6.31 31.94
C SER A 182 9.24 -6.37 33.25
N LYS A 183 8.07 -7.02 33.26
CA LYS A 183 7.31 -7.24 34.49
C LYS A 183 8.01 -8.19 35.44
N ASP A 184 8.56 -9.29 34.91
CA ASP A 184 9.24 -10.30 35.72
C ASP A 184 10.54 -9.76 36.32
N MET A 185 11.34 -9.00 35.55
CA MET A 185 12.63 -8.49 36.02
C MET A 185 12.54 -7.20 36.82
N PHE A 186 11.59 -6.30 36.47
CA PHE A 186 11.55 -4.94 37.02
C PHE A 186 10.20 -4.52 37.64
N GLY A 187 9.20 -5.40 37.63
CA GLY A 187 7.86 -5.14 38.16
C GLY A 187 7.02 -4.12 37.37
N ILE A 188 7.50 -3.63 36.25
CA ILE A 188 6.83 -2.58 35.45
C ILE A 188 6.61 -3.01 34.00
N LYS A 189 5.55 -2.45 33.38
CA LYS A 189 5.29 -2.67 31.95
C LYS A 189 6.41 -2.07 31.10
N PHE A 190 6.81 -2.73 30.03
CA PHE A 190 7.90 -2.28 29.16
C PHE A 190 7.70 -0.86 28.59
N LYS A 191 6.45 -0.45 28.27
CA LYS A 191 6.16 0.93 27.84
C LYS A 191 6.54 1.97 28.92
N LYS A 192 6.31 1.65 30.22
CA LYS A 192 6.74 2.52 31.33
C LYS A 192 8.25 2.52 31.50
N LEU A 193 8.90 1.37 31.28
CA LEU A 193 10.36 1.26 31.29
C LEU A 193 10.98 2.11 30.16
N LEU A 194 10.41 2.10 28.96
CA LEU A 194 10.89 2.93 27.86
C LEU A 194 10.82 4.42 28.18
N ALA A 195 9.76 4.87 28.87
CA ALA A 195 9.53 6.27 29.23
C ALA A 195 10.33 6.71 30.48
N LYS A 196 10.88 5.78 31.27
CA LYS A 196 11.64 6.08 32.46
C LYS A 196 12.91 6.88 32.12
N PRO A 197 13.17 8.07 32.75
CA PRO A 197 14.35 8.87 32.43
C PRO A 197 15.64 8.17 32.90
N ASP A 198 15.68 7.77 34.16
CA ASP A 198 16.85 7.16 34.79
C ASP A 198 16.73 5.62 34.81
N LYS A 199 17.40 5.00 33.85
CA LYS A 199 17.41 3.55 33.72
C LYS A 199 18.69 2.96 34.32
N THR A 200 18.54 1.86 35.06
CA THR A 200 19.68 1.03 35.47
C THR A 200 20.36 0.38 34.28
N GLU A 201 21.58 -0.15 34.44
CA GLU A 201 22.27 -0.80 33.32
C GLU A 201 21.52 -2.04 32.80
N ALA A 202 20.87 -2.81 33.68
CA ALA A 202 20.04 -3.94 33.28
C ALA A 202 18.81 -3.48 32.44
N GLU A 203 18.17 -2.39 32.83
CA GLU A 203 17.06 -1.78 32.09
C GLU A 203 17.53 -1.25 30.72
N LYS A 204 18.67 -0.56 30.67
CA LYS A 204 19.30 -0.09 29.43
C LYS A 204 19.63 -1.26 28.50
N MET A 205 20.14 -2.38 29.06
CA MET A 205 20.44 -3.58 28.28
C MET A 205 19.17 -4.16 27.66
N LEU A 206 18.06 -4.27 28.40
CA LEU A 206 16.78 -4.74 27.85
C LEU A 206 16.27 -3.82 26.73
N VAL A 207 16.38 -2.50 26.89
CA VAL A 207 16.00 -1.51 25.85
C VAL A 207 16.89 -1.66 24.61
N ARG A 208 18.20 -1.80 24.76
CA ARG A 208 19.13 -2.03 23.63
C ARG A 208 18.76 -3.32 22.88
N ARG A 209 18.44 -4.40 23.60
CA ARG A 209 18.00 -5.66 22.99
C ARG A 209 16.69 -5.48 22.24
N TYR A 210 15.71 -4.78 22.82
CA TYR A 210 14.45 -4.45 22.12
C TYR A 210 14.71 -3.71 20.81
N GLN A 211 15.52 -2.66 20.83
CA GLN A 211 15.86 -1.89 19.63
C GLN A 211 16.56 -2.74 18.57
N LYS A 212 17.51 -3.59 19.01
CA LYS A 212 18.28 -4.48 18.12
C LYS A 212 17.39 -5.54 17.45
N TYR A 213 16.51 -6.18 18.20
CA TYR A 213 15.73 -7.33 17.74
C TYR A 213 14.31 -6.99 17.31
N SER A 214 13.87 -5.74 17.45
CA SER A 214 12.58 -5.30 16.94
C SER A 214 12.44 -5.64 15.46
N PRO A 215 11.32 -6.26 15.04
CA PRO A 215 11.05 -6.52 13.62
C PRO A 215 10.78 -5.25 12.82
N LEU A 216 10.61 -4.12 13.50
CA LEU A 216 10.34 -2.82 12.91
C LEU A 216 11.42 -1.80 13.26
N ILE A 217 11.62 -0.82 12.38
CA ILE A 217 12.44 0.36 12.62
C ILE A 217 11.63 1.35 13.46
N VAL A 218 11.95 1.44 14.74
CA VAL A 218 11.33 2.39 15.69
C VAL A 218 12.24 3.61 15.81
N SER A 219 12.34 4.39 14.75
CA SER A 219 13.12 5.63 14.70
C SER A 219 12.23 6.86 14.88
N ASN A 220 12.83 8.02 15.03
CA ASN A 220 12.17 9.31 15.11
C ASN A 220 11.87 9.92 13.71
N CYS A 221 11.63 9.09 12.69
CA CYS A 221 11.14 9.62 11.43
C CYS A 221 9.70 10.16 11.60
N THR A 222 9.37 11.18 10.82
CA THR A 222 8.09 11.92 10.93
C THR A 222 6.88 11.00 10.96
N MET A 223 6.80 10.02 10.07
CA MET A 223 5.65 9.09 10.02
C MET A 223 5.55 8.19 11.25
N ASN A 224 6.68 7.75 11.81
CA ASN A 224 6.66 6.99 13.07
C ASN A 224 6.19 7.84 14.25
N ILE A 225 6.61 9.13 14.28
CA ILE A 225 6.18 10.09 15.32
C ILE A 225 4.67 10.31 15.19
N LEU A 226 4.18 10.64 14.00
CA LEU A 226 2.75 10.85 13.75
C LEU A 226 1.92 9.64 14.19
N CYS A 227 2.32 8.42 13.82
CA CYS A 227 1.59 7.22 14.23
C CYS A 227 1.55 7.06 15.75
N LYS A 228 2.66 7.34 16.45
CA LYS A 228 2.69 7.28 17.92
C LYS A 228 1.82 8.35 18.59
N GLU A 229 1.78 9.55 18.03
CA GLU A 229 0.90 10.61 18.51
C GLU A 229 -0.56 10.21 18.31
N PHE A 230 -0.94 9.72 17.13
CA PHE A 230 -2.29 9.21 16.87
C PHE A 230 -2.69 8.04 17.78
N GLU A 231 -1.75 7.17 18.16
CA GLU A 231 -2.00 6.09 19.13
C GLU A 231 -2.38 6.59 20.54
N ASN A 232 -2.01 7.83 20.87
CA ASN A 232 -2.29 8.45 22.16
C ASN A 232 -3.48 9.41 22.12
N VAL A 233 -4.02 9.72 20.94
CA VAL A 233 -5.22 10.56 20.81
C VAL A 233 -6.44 9.71 21.15
N ASP A 234 -7.15 10.11 22.19
CA ASP A 234 -8.50 9.61 22.43
C ASP A 234 -9.43 10.32 21.43
N PHE A 235 -9.78 9.62 20.38
CA PHE A 235 -10.76 10.13 19.44
C PHE A 235 -12.12 9.98 20.12
N ASP A 236 -12.68 11.07 20.63
CA ASP A 236 -14.07 11.17 21.12
C ASP A 236 -15.08 10.73 20.06
N ILE A 237 -14.65 10.72 18.82
CA ILE A 237 -15.41 10.19 17.70
C ILE A 237 -15.12 8.71 17.60
N LYS A 238 -15.95 7.92 18.21
CA LYS A 238 -16.22 6.60 17.66
C LYS A 238 -16.80 6.87 16.29
N PHE A 239 -15.96 6.76 15.25
CA PHE A 239 -16.49 6.51 13.91
C PHE A 239 -17.45 5.34 14.11
N GLY A 240 -18.72 5.65 14.25
CA GLY A 240 -19.74 4.64 14.35
C GLY A 240 -19.43 3.71 13.19
N LYS A 241 -19.49 2.42 13.40
CA LYS A 241 -19.48 1.47 12.28
C LYS A 241 -20.36 2.16 11.26
N SER A 242 -19.78 2.62 10.14
CA SER A 242 -20.57 3.38 9.18
C SER A 242 -21.78 2.50 8.91
N ASN A 243 -22.97 3.00 9.18
CA ASN A 243 -24.19 2.30 8.82
C ASN A 243 -24.32 2.21 7.30
N ALA A 244 -23.45 2.86 6.55
CA ALA A 244 -23.12 2.53 5.18
C ALA A 244 -22.43 1.16 5.11
N ASN A 245 -23.08 0.18 5.70
CA ASN A 245 -22.78 -1.19 5.41
C ASN A 245 -23.16 -1.39 3.94
N LEU A 246 -22.17 -1.55 3.06
CA LEU A 246 -22.46 -1.96 1.68
C LEU A 246 -23.41 -3.16 1.64
N LEU A 247 -23.43 -4.00 2.67
CA LEU A 247 -24.43 -5.04 2.88
C LEU A 247 -25.85 -4.50 3.00
N SER A 248 -26.08 -3.25 3.41
CA SER A 248 -27.44 -2.68 3.43
C SER A 248 -28.00 -2.46 2.02
N LEU A 249 -27.14 -2.25 1.02
CA LEU A 249 -27.56 -2.24 -0.39
C LEU A 249 -28.11 -3.59 -0.84
N TYR A 250 -27.66 -4.66 -0.18
CA TYR A 250 -28.02 -6.04 -0.47
C TYR A 250 -29.10 -6.60 0.45
N GLN A 251 -29.55 -5.84 1.46
CA GLN A 251 -30.61 -6.19 2.40
C GLN A 251 -31.90 -5.45 2.01
N ASN A 252 -32.55 -5.87 0.93
CA ASN A 252 -33.89 -5.35 0.61
C ASN A 252 -34.93 -6.11 1.40
N GLU A 253 -35.61 -5.43 2.32
CA GLU A 253 -36.81 -5.90 2.97
C GLU A 253 -37.89 -6.01 1.90
N GLY A 254 -38.55 -7.18 1.82
CA GLY A 254 -39.69 -7.41 0.93
C GLY A 254 -39.45 -8.36 -0.25
N PHE A 255 -38.21 -8.85 -0.45
CA PHE A 255 -37.98 -9.92 -1.43
C PHE A 255 -37.90 -11.28 -0.75
N GLU A 256 -38.64 -12.26 -1.31
CA GLU A 256 -38.53 -13.67 -0.93
C GLU A 256 -37.49 -14.38 -1.80
N VAL A 257 -36.78 -15.34 -1.22
CA VAL A 257 -35.75 -16.10 -1.93
C VAL A 257 -36.41 -17.12 -2.84
N ASP A 258 -36.35 -16.91 -4.15
CA ASP A 258 -36.66 -17.96 -5.12
C ASP A 258 -35.48 -18.95 -5.20
N THR A 259 -35.74 -20.20 -4.89
CA THR A 259 -34.72 -21.27 -4.85
C THR A 259 -34.09 -21.54 -6.22
N LYS A 260 -34.81 -21.31 -7.31
CA LYS A 260 -34.29 -21.49 -8.67
C LYS A 260 -33.35 -20.34 -9.05
N ILE A 261 -33.70 -19.12 -8.67
CA ILE A 261 -32.87 -17.93 -8.96
C ILE A 261 -31.61 -17.96 -8.13
N ILE A 262 -31.65 -18.22 -6.83
CA ILE A 262 -30.47 -18.31 -6.01
C ILE A 262 -29.52 -19.43 -6.47
N ALA A 263 -30.05 -20.54 -6.97
CA ALA A 263 -29.24 -21.61 -7.55
C ALA A 263 -28.49 -21.15 -8.80
N LYS A 264 -29.13 -20.34 -9.66
CA LYS A 264 -28.47 -19.73 -10.82
C LYS A 264 -27.36 -18.77 -10.40
N PHE A 265 -27.59 -17.91 -9.41
CA PHE A 265 -26.56 -17.02 -8.85
C PHE A 265 -25.39 -17.81 -8.25
N ARG A 266 -25.64 -18.89 -7.52
CA ARG A 266 -24.58 -19.80 -7.03
C ARG A 266 -23.76 -20.38 -8.17
N ASN A 267 -24.42 -20.79 -9.25
CA ASN A 267 -23.73 -21.33 -10.41
C ASN A 267 -22.84 -20.27 -11.10
N ALA A 268 -23.37 -19.09 -11.33
CA ALA A 268 -22.62 -17.96 -11.87
C ALA A 268 -21.40 -17.60 -11.00
N TYR A 269 -21.58 -17.53 -9.68
CA TYR A 269 -20.50 -17.28 -8.73
C TYR A 269 -19.42 -18.38 -8.74
N ARG A 270 -19.82 -19.65 -8.81
CA ARG A 270 -18.87 -20.77 -8.94
C ARG A 270 -18.11 -20.71 -10.26
N LYS A 271 -18.78 -20.45 -11.38
CA LYS A 271 -18.15 -20.24 -12.67
C LYS A 271 -17.11 -19.12 -12.61
N TYR A 272 -17.45 -18.00 -11.99
CA TYR A 272 -16.54 -16.87 -11.82
C TYR A 272 -15.29 -17.24 -11.01
N ASN A 273 -15.46 -17.90 -9.88
CA ASN A 273 -14.33 -18.32 -9.04
C ASN A 273 -13.49 -19.42 -9.70
N ASN A 274 -14.10 -20.37 -10.38
CA ASN A 274 -13.39 -21.41 -11.10
C ASN A 274 -12.54 -20.82 -12.25
N LYS A 275 -13.05 -19.81 -12.97
CA LYS A 275 -12.30 -19.14 -14.02
C LYS A 275 -11.12 -18.31 -13.49
N LYS A 276 -11.20 -17.76 -12.28
CA LYS A 276 -10.06 -17.13 -11.59
C LYS A 276 -8.99 -18.15 -11.14
N THR A 277 -9.41 -19.39 -10.87
CA THR A 277 -8.53 -20.47 -10.39
C THR A 277 -8.01 -21.36 -11.51
N VAL A 278 -8.53 -21.20 -12.72
CA VAL A 278 -8.12 -22.04 -13.85
C VAL A 278 -6.71 -21.67 -14.26
N HIS A 279 -5.79 -22.39 -13.69
CA HIS A 279 -4.49 -22.75 -14.27
C HIS A 279 -4.69 -23.64 -15.54
N VAL A 280 -5.73 -23.37 -16.34
CA VAL A 280 -6.07 -24.16 -17.55
C VAL A 280 -5.02 -24.02 -18.65
N LEU A 281 -3.96 -23.34 -18.36
CA LEU A 281 -3.13 -22.83 -19.42
C LEU A 281 -1.74 -23.42 -19.41
N ASP A 282 -1.42 -24.26 -18.43
CA ASP A 282 -0.12 -24.93 -18.41
C ASP A 282 0.08 -25.75 -19.69
N ASP A 283 -0.94 -26.50 -20.14
CA ASP A 283 -0.86 -27.31 -21.37
C ASP A 283 -0.92 -26.50 -22.68
N VAL A 284 -1.52 -25.30 -22.65
CA VAL A 284 -1.65 -24.44 -23.84
C VAL A 284 -0.41 -23.55 -24.02
N PHE A 285 0.40 -23.40 -22.97
CA PHE A 285 1.50 -22.44 -22.93
C PHE A 285 2.89 -23.04 -22.92
N GLU A 286 3.03 -24.36 -22.97
CA GLU A 286 4.36 -25.04 -22.97
C GLU A 286 5.36 -24.52 -24.02
N ASN A 287 4.90 -23.75 -25.03
CA ASN A 287 5.75 -23.22 -26.11
C ASN A 287 5.48 -21.74 -26.46
N LYS A 288 4.85 -20.94 -25.57
CA LYS A 288 4.57 -19.52 -25.84
C LYS A 288 5.37 -18.63 -24.93
N ASP A 289 5.76 -17.46 -25.43
CA ASP A 289 6.40 -16.44 -24.60
C ASP A 289 5.43 -15.92 -23.53
N GLU A 290 5.99 -15.45 -22.43
CA GLU A 290 5.25 -14.99 -21.24
C GLU A 290 4.25 -13.85 -21.56
N GLU A 291 4.52 -13.03 -22.57
CA GLU A 291 3.66 -11.92 -23.01
C GLU A 291 2.42 -12.41 -23.75
N SER A 292 2.59 -13.39 -24.64
CA SER A 292 1.48 -14.04 -25.35
C SER A 292 0.56 -14.78 -24.40
N VAL A 293 1.12 -15.44 -23.39
CA VAL A 293 0.38 -16.12 -22.32
C VAL A 293 -0.51 -15.15 -21.57
N LYS A 294 0.02 -14.01 -21.13
CA LYS A 294 -0.71 -13.02 -20.35
C LYS A 294 -1.83 -12.34 -21.15
N SER A 295 -1.59 -12.07 -22.43
CA SER A 295 -2.59 -11.48 -23.32
C SER A 295 -3.77 -12.43 -23.56
N ILE A 296 -3.49 -13.71 -23.83
CA ILE A 296 -4.52 -14.75 -23.99
C ILE A 296 -5.28 -14.97 -22.68
N TYR A 297 -4.59 -15.00 -21.54
CA TYR A 297 -5.21 -15.14 -20.25
C TYR A 297 -6.21 -14.01 -19.98
N ASN A 298 -5.84 -12.75 -20.21
CA ASN A 298 -6.74 -11.62 -20.03
C ASN A 298 -7.94 -11.70 -20.97
N LEU A 299 -7.75 -12.04 -22.23
CA LEU A 299 -8.84 -12.21 -23.19
C LEU A 299 -9.83 -13.31 -22.76
N VAL A 300 -9.31 -14.45 -22.31
CA VAL A 300 -10.14 -15.56 -21.79
C VAL A 300 -10.89 -15.13 -20.54
N LEU A 301 -10.25 -14.37 -19.64
CA LEU A 301 -10.86 -13.86 -18.43
C LEU A 301 -11.99 -12.86 -18.74
N ASP A 302 -11.77 -11.94 -19.67
CA ASP A 302 -12.75 -10.92 -20.05
C ASP A 302 -13.94 -11.53 -20.80
N THR A 303 -13.69 -12.47 -21.70
CA THR A 303 -14.76 -13.25 -22.35
C THR A 303 -15.61 -14.00 -21.32
N ALA A 304 -14.95 -14.60 -20.34
CA ALA A 304 -15.61 -15.31 -19.28
C ALA A 304 -16.45 -14.42 -18.34
N LYS A 305 -16.00 -13.19 -18.10
CA LYS A 305 -16.78 -12.19 -17.35
C LYS A 305 -18.02 -11.78 -18.14
N GLN A 306 -17.87 -11.51 -19.43
CA GLN A 306 -18.97 -11.19 -20.33
C GLN A 306 -20.05 -12.26 -20.34
N GLU A 307 -19.69 -13.54 -20.52
CA GLU A 307 -20.65 -14.66 -20.50
C GLU A 307 -21.43 -14.75 -19.18
N ILE A 308 -20.76 -14.52 -18.03
CA ILE A 308 -21.43 -14.54 -16.72
C ILE A 308 -22.32 -13.31 -16.56
N GLN A 309 -21.91 -12.16 -17.06
CA GLN A 309 -22.68 -10.93 -17.04
C GLN A 309 -23.96 -11.09 -17.87
N GLU A 310 -23.87 -11.58 -19.10
CA GLU A 310 -25.02 -11.87 -19.94
C GLU A 310 -25.97 -12.89 -19.29
N GLU A 311 -25.43 -13.93 -18.64
CA GLU A 311 -26.23 -14.93 -17.93
C GLU A 311 -27.03 -14.28 -16.79
N ILE A 312 -26.40 -13.41 -15.96
CA ILE A 312 -27.05 -12.75 -14.82
C ILE A 312 -28.07 -11.72 -15.28
N PHE A 313 -27.74 -10.90 -16.26
CA PHE A 313 -28.69 -9.92 -16.80
C PHE A 313 -29.87 -10.61 -17.54
N GLY A 314 -29.63 -11.77 -18.14
CA GLY A 314 -30.63 -12.60 -18.79
C GLY A 314 -31.69 -13.19 -17.81
N PHE A 315 -31.52 -13.10 -16.49
CA PHE A 315 -32.53 -13.53 -15.50
C PHE A 315 -33.77 -12.63 -15.47
N GLY A 316 -33.68 -11.43 -16.08
CA GLY A 316 -34.81 -10.49 -16.16
C GLY A 316 -35.17 -9.86 -14.80
N LEU A 317 -34.26 -9.86 -13.85
CA LEU A 317 -34.43 -9.27 -12.52
C LEU A 317 -34.22 -7.78 -12.53
N LYS A 318 -34.90 -7.05 -11.65
CA LYS A 318 -34.61 -5.64 -11.41
C LYS A 318 -33.27 -5.46 -10.64
N PRO A 319 -32.59 -4.34 -10.76
CA PRO A 319 -31.35 -4.09 -10.05
C PRO A 319 -31.38 -4.41 -8.55
N LYS A 320 -32.43 -3.99 -7.85
CA LYS A 320 -32.60 -4.28 -6.40
C LYS A 320 -32.74 -5.77 -6.08
N GLU A 321 -33.38 -6.52 -6.95
CA GLU A 321 -33.52 -7.99 -6.79
C GLU A 321 -32.17 -8.66 -7.02
N MET A 322 -31.38 -8.22 -8.02
CA MET A 322 -30.05 -8.75 -8.25
C MET A 322 -29.15 -8.52 -7.02
N LEU A 323 -29.15 -7.31 -6.47
CA LEU A 323 -28.39 -7.00 -5.26
C LEU A 323 -28.86 -7.86 -4.06
N PHE A 324 -30.17 -8.10 -3.92
CA PHE A 324 -30.71 -8.99 -2.89
C PHE A 324 -30.13 -10.41 -3.00
N TYR A 325 -30.08 -11.00 -4.20
CA TYR A 325 -29.52 -12.33 -4.40
C TYR A 325 -28.01 -12.37 -4.15
N VAL A 326 -27.27 -11.32 -4.48
CA VAL A 326 -25.86 -11.18 -4.08
C VAL A 326 -25.73 -11.16 -2.56
N GLY A 327 -26.58 -10.42 -1.85
CA GLY A 327 -26.60 -10.42 -0.39
C GLY A 327 -26.85 -11.79 0.22
N GLN A 328 -27.75 -12.58 -0.39
CA GLN A 328 -28.00 -13.99 0.04
C GLN A 328 -26.76 -14.86 -0.18
N LEU A 329 -26.06 -14.73 -1.33
CA LEU A 329 -24.81 -15.42 -1.57
C LEU A 329 -23.73 -15.05 -0.56
N ALA A 330 -23.58 -13.76 -0.26
CA ALA A 330 -22.58 -13.29 0.70
C ALA A 330 -22.81 -13.84 2.12
N LYS A 331 -24.07 -14.15 2.49
CA LYS A 331 -24.39 -14.84 3.75
C LYS A 331 -24.02 -16.32 3.73
N GLU A 332 -24.06 -16.97 2.57
CA GLU A 332 -23.77 -18.41 2.44
C GLU A 332 -22.27 -18.71 2.44
N TYR A 333 -21.43 -17.78 1.96
CA TYR A 333 -20.00 -17.99 1.80
C TYR A 333 -19.20 -17.22 2.84
N THR A 334 -18.47 -17.88 3.71
CA THR A 334 -17.63 -17.27 4.77
C THR A 334 -16.58 -16.30 4.22
N ASN A 335 -16.05 -16.59 3.02
CA ASN A 335 -15.07 -15.76 2.31
C ASN A 335 -15.63 -15.37 0.94
N PHE A 336 -16.72 -14.62 0.93
CA PHE A 336 -17.33 -14.17 -0.33
C PHE A 336 -16.37 -13.28 -1.12
N ASN A 337 -16.17 -13.61 -2.39
CA ASN A 337 -15.32 -12.87 -3.29
C ASN A 337 -16.06 -11.65 -3.87
N TRP A 338 -15.91 -10.49 -3.23
CA TRP A 338 -16.56 -9.25 -3.64
C TRP A 338 -16.14 -8.74 -5.03
N SER A 339 -15.01 -9.20 -5.58
CA SER A 339 -14.65 -8.87 -6.96
C SER A 339 -15.66 -9.41 -7.97
N PHE A 340 -16.41 -10.46 -7.64
CA PHE A 340 -17.51 -10.95 -8.46
C PHE A 340 -18.54 -9.86 -8.73
N VAL A 341 -18.91 -9.11 -7.71
CA VAL A 341 -19.93 -8.05 -7.82
C VAL A 341 -19.42 -6.89 -8.68
N TRP A 342 -18.20 -6.44 -8.43
CA TRP A 342 -17.58 -5.35 -9.18
C TRP A 342 -17.23 -5.72 -10.61
N ASP A 343 -16.83 -6.95 -10.87
CA ASP A 343 -16.49 -7.41 -12.22
C ASP A 343 -17.73 -7.69 -13.10
N ILE A 344 -18.88 -8.01 -12.48
CA ILE A 344 -20.07 -8.49 -13.20
C ILE A 344 -21.24 -7.51 -13.12
N MET A 345 -21.36 -6.75 -12.02
CA MET A 345 -22.55 -5.96 -11.70
C MET A 345 -22.22 -4.54 -11.21
N ASP A 346 -21.09 -3.98 -11.63
CA ASP A 346 -20.61 -2.68 -11.20
C ASP A 346 -21.63 -1.55 -11.43
N SER A 347 -22.26 -1.53 -12.62
CA SER A 347 -23.28 -0.54 -12.98
C SER A 347 -24.49 -0.58 -12.03
N ILE A 348 -24.92 -1.80 -11.65
CA ILE A 348 -26.05 -1.98 -10.72
C ILE A 348 -25.68 -1.51 -9.31
N VAL A 349 -24.45 -1.79 -8.87
CA VAL A 349 -23.97 -1.32 -7.57
C VAL A 349 -23.87 0.21 -7.54
N LEU A 350 -23.32 0.81 -8.59
CA LEU A 350 -23.21 2.27 -8.72
C LEU A 350 -24.58 2.92 -8.76
N GLU A 351 -25.53 2.39 -9.52
CA GLU A 351 -26.92 2.86 -9.54
C GLU A 351 -27.56 2.75 -8.15
N GLY A 352 -27.36 1.65 -7.44
CA GLY A 352 -27.85 1.47 -6.07
C GLY A 352 -27.23 2.46 -5.08
N VAL A 353 -25.97 2.83 -5.25
CA VAL A 353 -25.29 3.86 -4.45
C VAL A 353 -25.82 5.25 -4.80
N GLU A 354 -26.02 5.57 -6.07
CA GLU A 354 -26.55 6.86 -6.52
C GLU A 354 -28.00 7.09 -6.11
N GLN A 355 -28.83 6.06 -6.13
CA GLN A 355 -30.21 6.08 -5.65
C GLN A 355 -30.32 6.03 -4.13
N GLY A 356 -29.23 5.66 -3.45
CA GLY A 356 -29.15 5.66 -2.01
C GLY A 356 -29.21 7.08 -1.45
N LYS A 357 -29.70 7.19 -0.22
CA LYS A 357 -29.73 8.46 0.51
C LYS A 357 -28.32 9.09 0.52
N SER A 358 -28.23 10.36 0.20
CA SER A 358 -26.99 11.13 0.30
C SER A 358 -26.55 11.16 1.77
N TYR A 359 -25.50 10.44 2.09
CA TYR A 359 -24.87 10.46 3.41
C TYR A 359 -23.86 11.61 3.56
N ALA A 360 -24.05 12.71 2.83
CA ALA A 360 -23.19 13.87 2.99
C ALA A 360 -23.38 14.46 4.40
N PRO A 361 -22.32 14.65 5.19
CA PRO A 361 -22.43 15.29 6.48
C PRO A 361 -22.83 16.75 6.30
N VAL A 362 -23.89 17.15 6.99
CA VAL A 362 -24.39 18.54 6.99
C VAL A 362 -24.20 19.11 8.40
N ARG A 363 -23.75 20.36 8.50
CA ARG A 363 -23.65 21.05 9.79
C ARG A 363 -25.03 21.17 10.43
N SER A 364 -25.14 20.75 11.69
CA SER A 364 -26.36 20.83 12.47
C SER A 364 -26.01 20.89 13.96
N GLU A 365 -26.75 21.70 14.72
CA GLU A 365 -26.54 21.80 16.17
C GLU A 365 -26.85 20.51 16.94
N ASP A 366 -27.68 19.65 16.37
CA ASP A 366 -28.10 18.36 16.96
C ASP A 366 -27.19 17.19 16.57
N GLY A 367 -26.11 17.45 15.83
CA GLY A 367 -25.23 16.44 15.28
C GLY A 367 -24.09 16.03 16.20
N GLU A 368 -23.33 15.00 15.74
CA GLU A 368 -22.11 14.57 16.39
C GLU A 368 -20.98 15.58 16.19
N LYS A 369 -20.18 15.83 17.23
CA LYS A 369 -19.10 16.82 17.19
C LYS A 369 -17.86 16.27 16.46
N TYR A 370 -17.44 16.96 15.41
CA TYR A 370 -16.20 16.66 14.67
C TYR A 370 -15.37 17.93 14.47
N LEU A 371 -14.10 17.91 14.88
CA LEU A 371 -13.17 19.06 14.83
C LEU A 371 -13.75 20.37 15.38
N GLY A 372 -14.57 20.28 16.43
CA GLY A 372 -15.18 21.44 17.07
C GLY A 372 -16.55 21.84 16.50
N GLU A 373 -16.98 21.26 15.38
CA GLU A 373 -18.27 21.50 14.75
C GLU A 373 -19.16 20.25 14.81
N LYS A 374 -20.46 20.47 14.77
CA LYS A 374 -21.44 19.37 14.83
C LYS A 374 -22.00 19.07 13.44
N PHE A 375 -22.16 17.78 13.12
CA PHE A 375 -22.65 17.30 11.84
C PHE A 375 -23.72 16.21 12.04
N VAL A 376 -24.72 16.24 11.18
CA VAL A 376 -25.68 15.13 10.98
C VAL A 376 -25.51 14.56 9.59
N LEU A 377 -25.77 13.28 9.43
CA LEU A 377 -25.90 12.68 8.11
C LEU A 377 -27.28 13.08 7.55
N LYS A 378 -27.30 13.72 6.40
CA LYS A 378 -28.54 14.07 5.72
C LYS A 378 -29.15 12.77 5.18
N GLU A 379 -30.33 12.42 5.68
CA GLU A 379 -31.14 11.35 5.12
C GLU A 379 -31.69 11.67 3.73
#